data_23577bd0fa47b9081b4427d71a206cb4
#
_entry.id   23577bd0fa47b9081b4427d71a206cb4
#
_cell.length_a   1.000
_cell.length_b   1.000
_cell.length_c   1.000
_cell.angle_alpha   90.00
_cell.angle_beta   90.00
_cell.angle_gamma   90.00
#
_symmetry.space_group_name_H-M   'P 1'
#
loop_
_entity.id
_entity.type
_entity.pdbx_description
1 polymer ?
#
loop_
_entity_poly.entity_id
_entity_poly.type
_entity_poly.pdbx_seq_one_letter_code
_entity_poly.pdbx_strand_id
1 'polypeptide(L)'
;MRHLILGACAALVLTATLTGAARAEETAKEKANKAAVLAFYDAALNRLDFEAASKYLGPFYKQHNPTAADGAEGLKGFLAYLKMNFPKTHSEVTMSFADGDYVILRVHAIRTPGTAGNAIVDIFRLENGKVVEHWDSVQPVPDKPANNNTMF
;
A
#
# COMPACT_ATOMS: atom_id res chain seq x y z
N MET A 1 54.86 -50.78 34.14
CA MET A 1 54.76 -49.82 32.98
C MET A 1 53.32 -49.58 32.74
N ARG A 2 52.84 -48.35 33.07
CA ARG A 2 51.41 -47.91 32.89
C ARG A 2 51.41 -46.85 31.78
N HIS A 3 50.82 -47.16 30.66
CA HIS A 3 50.63 -46.22 29.57
C HIS A 3 49.38 -45.35 29.84
N LEU A 4 49.59 -44.06 30.05
CA LEU A 4 48.51 -43.06 30.04
C LEU A 4 48.21 -42.71 28.58
N ILE A 5 46.95 -42.92 28.19
CA ILE A 5 46.40 -42.39 26.89
C ILE A 5 45.69 -41.08 27.21
N LEU A 6 46.26 -39.95 26.77
CA LEU A 6 45.59 -38.67 26.79
C LEU A 6 44.63 -38.61 25.60
N GLY A 7 43.32 -38.60 25.88
CA GLY A 7 42.29 -38.31 24.88
C GLY A 7 42.12 -36.80 24.72
N ALA A 8 42.41 -36.29 23.53
CA ALA A 8 42.14 -34.90 23.18
C ALA A 8 40.67 -34.75 22.75
N CYS A 9 39.85 -34.12 23.58
CA CYS A 9 38.52 -33.68 23.20
C CYS A 9 38.61 -32.40 22.35
N ALA A 10 38.38 -32.49 21.04
CA ALA A 10 38.21 -31.33 20.18
C ALA A 10 36.79 -30.78 20.36
N ALA A 11 36.67 -29.64 21.00
CA ALA A 11 35.41 -28.91 21.09
C ALA A 11 35.13 -28.20 19.77
N LEU A 12 34.10 -28.67 19.05
CA LEU A 12 33.62 -28.03 17.82
C LEU A 12 32.76 -26.79 18.23
N VAL A 13 33.32 -25.59 18.12
CA VAL A 13 32.57 -24.35 18.34
C VAL A 13 31.77 -24.06 17.07
N LEU A 14 30.46 -24.32 17.10
CA LEU A 14 29.53 -23.98 16.04
C LEU A 14 29.20 -22.50 16.17
N THR A 15 29.85 -21.62 15.39
CA THR A 15 29.51 -20.20 15.28
C THR A 15 28.28 -20.07 14.42
N ALA A 16 27.12 -19.97 15.04
CA ALA A 16 25.88 -19.55 14.34
C ALA A 16 26.01 -18.09 13.93
N THR A 17 26.28 -17.83 12.65
CA THR A 17 26.14 -16.49 12.07
C THR A 17 24.65 -16.17 11.97
N LEU A 18 24.14 -15.32 12.86
CA LEU A 18 22.84 -14.68 12.67
C LEU A 18 22.94 -13.76 11.44
N THR A 19 22.62 -14.29 10.26
CA THR A 19 22.30 -13.46 9.10
C THR A 19 20.99 -12.78 9.41
N GLY A 20 21.05 -11.52 9.87
CA GLY A 20 19.88 -10.67 9.94
C GLY A 20 19.21 -10.70 8.56
N ALA A 21 17.92 -11.03 8.50
CA ALA A 21 17.16 -11.01 7.25
C ALA A 21 17.21 -9.58 6.68
N ALA A 22 18.14 -9.32 5.79
CA ALA A 22 18.16 -8.11 5.01
C ALA A 22 16.85 -8.08 4.23
N ARG A 23 16.04 -7.01 4.39
CA ARG A 23 14.86 -6.81 3.56
C ARG A 23 15.32 -6.86 2.10
N ALA A 24 14.76 -7.77 1.32
CA ALA A 24 15.07 -7.84 -0.10
C ALA A 24 14.75 -6.50 -0.76
N GLU A 25 15.66 -6.01 -1.62
CA GLU A 25 15.37 -4.80 -2.38
C GLU A 25 14.17 -5.04 -3.30
N GLU A 26 13.34 -4.00 -3.45
CA GLU A 26 12.22 -4.03 -4.39
C GLU A 26 12.76 -4.31 -5.81
N THR A 27 12.15 -5.25 -6.48
CA THR A 27 12.43 -5.58 -7.89
C THR A 27 12.07 -4.41 -8.80
N ALA A 28 12.58 -4.41 -10.03
CA ALA A 28 12.22 -3.39 -11.04
C ALA A 28 10.71 -3.37 -11.32
N LYS A 29 10.05 -4.56 -11.30
CA LYS A 29 8.60 -4.70 -11.45
C LYS A 29 7.84 -4.04 -10.31
N GLU A 30 8.22 -4.30 -9.07
CA GLU A 30 7.58 -3.71 -7.88
C GLU A 30 7.74 -2.19 -7.85
N LYS A 31 8.92 -1.68 -8.16
CA LYS A 31 9.16 -0.23 -8.29
C LYS A 31 8.26 0.39 -9.37
N ALA A 32 8.11 -0.26 -10.52
CA ALA A 32 7.25 0.21 -11.61
C ALA A 32 5.75 0.16 -11.22
N ASN A 33 5.30 -0.94 -10.60
CA ASN A 33 3.93 -1.11 -10.12
C ASN A 33 3.58 -0.04 -9.07
N LYS A 34 4.47 0.18 -8.11
CA LYS A 34 4.30 1.22 -7.09
C LYS A 34 4.21 2.61 -7.70
N ALA A 35 5.07 2.95 -8.66
CA ALA A 35 5.02 4.23 -9.36
C ALA A 35 3.70 4.40 -10.12
N ALA A 36 3.22 3.36 -10.80
CA ALA A 36 1.95 3.39 -11.52
C ALA A 36 0.76 3.62 -10.58
N VAL A 37 0.71 2.93 -9.43
CA VAL A 37 -0.36 3.11 -8.43
C VAL A 37 -0.32 4.50 -7.81
N LEU A 38 0.85 5.03 -7.46
CA LEU A 38 0.97 6.39 -6.90
C LEU A 38 0.49 7.44 -7.91
N ALA A 39 0.85 7.30 -9.19
CA ALA A 39 0.39 8.20 -10.24
C ALA A 39 -1.13 8.07 -10.51
N PHE A 40 -1.67 6.84 -10.49
CA PHE A 40 -3.10 6.58 -10.54
C PHE A 40 -3.83 7.25 -9.38
N TYR A 41 -3.32 7.06 -8.16
CA TYR A 41 -3.92 7.60 -6.94
C TYR A 41 -3.97 9.13 -6.95
N ASP A 42 -2.87 9.78 -7.33
CA ASP A 42 -2.83 11.24 -7.47
C ASP A 42 -3.84 11.74 -8.52
N ALA A 43 -3.84 11.12 -9.71
CA ALA A 43 -4.77 11.50 -10.77
C ALA A 43 -6.24 11.36 -10.34
N ALA A 44 -6.58 10.23 -9.69
CA ALA A 44 -7.94 9.91 -9.27
C ALA A 44 -8.36 10.70 -8.04
N LEU A 45 -7.61 10.62 -6.93
CA LEU A 45 -8.10 11.05 -5.60
C LEU A 45 -7.71 12.48 -5.22
N ASN A 46 -6.66 13.06 -5.84
CA ASN A 46 -6.25 14.44 -5.62
C ASN A 46 -6.69 15.37 -6.73
N ARG A 47 -6.43 14.98 -8.00
CA ARG A 47 -6.80 15.82 -9.14
C ARG A 47 -8.22 15.61 -9.64
N LEU A 48 -8.88 14.52 -9.22
CA LEU A 48 -10.21 14.10 -9.67
C LEU A 48 -10.30 14.07 -11.21
N ASP A 49 -9.21 13.63 -11.86
CA ASP A 49 -9.03 13.58 -13.31
C ASP A 49 -9.19 12.15 -13.81
N PHE A 50 -10.39 11.79 -14.25
CA PHE A 50 -10.67 10.46 -14.76
C PHE A 50 -9.84 10.12 -16.00
N GLU A 51 -9.65 11.07 -16.93
CA GLU A 51 -8.91 10.81 -18.17
C GLU A 51 -7.43 10.48 -17.90
N ALA A 52 -6.84 11.15 -16.93
CA ALA A 52 -5.48 10.83 -16.49
C ALA A 52 -5.43 9.49 -15.73
N ALA A 53 -6.37 9.24 -14.80
CA ALA A 53 -6.43 8.05 -13.98
C ALA A 53 -6.71 6.79 -14.83
N SER A 54 -7.62 6.86 -15.80
CA SER A 54 -8.01 5.73 -16.64
C SER A 54 -6.85 5.11 -17.43
N LYS A 55 -5.79 5.87 -17.70
CA LYS A 55 -4.58 5.40 -18.36
C LYS A 55 -3.83 4.31 -17.58
N TYR A 56 -4.07 4.23 -16.28
CA TYR A 56 -3.47 3.23 -15.39
C TYR A 56 -4.36 2.01 -15.20
N LEU A 57 -5.63 2.04 -15.62
CA LEU A 57 -6.53 0.90 -15.51
C LEU A 57 -6.22 -0.16 -16.58
N GLY A 58 -6.41 -1.41 -16.19
CA GLY A 58 -6.43 -2.55 -17.11
C GLY A 58 -7.77 -2.68 -17.83
N PRO A 59 -7.94 -3.77 -18.60
CA PRO A 59 -9.16 -4.00 -19.40
C PRO A 59 -10.40 -4.24 -18.53
N PHE A 60 -10.22 -4.56 -17.28
CA PHE A 60 -11.25 -4.64 -16.24
C PHE A 60 -10.71 -3.99 -14.96
N TYR A 61 -11.59 -3.52 -14.10
CA TYR A 61 -11.24 -2.97 -12.80
C TYR A 61 -12.27 -3.45 -11.79
N LYS A 62 -11.89 -4.47 -11.01
CA LYS A 62 -12.76 -5.06 -10.00
C LYS A 62 -12.63 -4.31 -8.69
N GLN A 63 -13.76 -3.98 -8.09
CA GLN A 63 -13.85 -3.20 -6.88
C GLN A 63 -14.37 -4.04 -5.72
N HIS A 64 -13.64 -4.06 -4.59
CA HIS A 64 -14.09 -4.76 -3.39
C HIS A 64 -14.61 -3.81 -2.29
N ASN A 65 -14.52 -2.49 -2.51
CA ASN A 65 -15.25 -1.55 -1.65
C ASN A 65 -16.74 -1.65 -1.96
N PRO A 66 -17.61 -1.99 -0.96
CA PRO A 66 -19.04 -2.24 -1.20
C PRO A 66 -19.82 -0.99 -1.63
N THR A 67 -19.22 0.19 -1.55
CA THR A 67 -19.83 1.47 -1.95
C THR A 67 -19.37 1.97 -3.31
N ALA A 68 -18.46 1.25 -3.99
CA ALA A 68 -17.93 1.61 -5.30
C ALA A 68 -18.32 0.55 -6.35
N ALA A 69 -18.76 0.99 -7.52
CA ALA A 69 -19.07 0.11 -8.62
C ALA A 69 -17.82 -0.36 -9.38
N ASP A 70 -17.91 -1.53 -10.02
CA ASP A 70 -16.88 -2.11 -10.86
C ASP A 70 -16.62 -1.27 -12.13
N GLY A 71 -15.42 -1.45 -12.67
CA GLY A 71 -15.04 -0.96 -13.99
C GLY A 71 -14.67 0.52 -14.04
N ALA A 72 -14.20 0.94 -15.21
CA ALA A 72 -13.80 2.32 -15.44
C ALA A 72 -14.97 3.33 -15.24
N GLU A 73 -16.19 2.95 -15.64
CA GLU A 73 -17.37 3.79 -15.43
C GLU A 73 -17.74 3.91 -13.95
N GLY A 74 -17.51 2.85 -13.14
CA GLY A 74 -17.65 2.91 -11.68
C GLY A 74 -16.71 3.94 -11.07
N LEU A 75 -15.42 3.89 -11.45
CA LEU A 75 -14.45 4.90 -11.03
C LEU A 75 -14.85 6.30 -11.47
N LYS A 76 -15.27 6.48 -12.73
CA LYS A 76 -15.71 7.77 -13.26
C LYS A 76 -16.87 8.37 -12.47
N GLY A 77 -17.86 7.55 -12.15
CA GLY A 77 -19.00 7.94 -11.31
C GLY A 77 -18.57 8.36 -9.91
N PHE A 78 -17.65 7.61 -9.30
CA PHE A 78 -17.09 7.94 -7.99
C PHE A 78 -16.32 9.27 -8.00
N LEU A 79 -15.48 9.51 -9.00
CA LEU A 79 -14.75 10.78 -9.13
C LEU A 79 -15.70 11.96 -9.38
N ALA A 80 -16.75 11.77 -10.17
CA ALA A 80 -17.80 12.79 -10.36
C ALA A 80 -18.51 13.12 -9.04
N TYR A 81 -18.84 12.09 -8.24
CA TYR A 81 -19.40 12.29 -6.90
C TYR A 81 -18.44 13.08 -5.98
N LEU A 82 -17.16 12.73 -5.96
CA LEU A 82 -16.16 13.45 -5.16
C LEU A 82 -16.04 14.92 -5.61
N LYS A 83 -15.99 15.16 -6.92
CA LYS A 83 -15.85 16.49 -7.49
C LYS A 83 -17.04 17.39 -7.13
N MET A 84 -18.24 16.81 -7.08
CA MET A 84 -19.47 17.54 -6.73
C MET A 84 -19.58 17.79 -5.22
N ASN A 85 -19.28 16.80 -4.38
CA ASN A 85 -19.55 16.88 -2.94
C ASN A 85 -18.32 17.26 -2.11
N PHE A 86 -17.11 16.96 -2.60
CA PHE A 86 -15.84 17.16 -1.89
C PHE A 86 -14.75 17.75 -2.82
N PRO A 87 -15.00 18.91 -3.47
CA PRO A 87 -14.10 19.47 -4.49
C PRO A 87 -12.71 19.86 -3.96
N LYS A 88 -12.56 19.92 -2.63
CA LYS A 88 -11.30 20.20 -1.93
C LYS A 88 -10.73 18.96 -1.22
N THR A 89 -11.15 17.76 -1.64
CA THR A 89 -10.59 16.51 -1.11
C THR A 89 -9.08 16.47 -1.34
N HIS A 90 -8.36 15.96 -0.36
CA HIS A 90 -6.93 15.73 -0.45
C HIS A 90 -6.59 14.40 0.22
N SER A 91 -5.66 13.69 -0.37
CA SER A 91 -5.15 12.41 0.15
C SER A 91 -3.63 12.42 0.10
N GLU A 92 -3.01 12.16 1.25
CA GLU A 92 -1.57 12.00 1.39
C GLU A 92 -1.23 10.51 1.56
N VAL A 93 -0.39 9.98 0.70
CA VAL A 93 0.14 8.63 0.86
C VAL A 93 1.32 8.69 1.82
N THR A 94 1.13 8.17 3.03
CA THR A 94 2.13 8.20 4.11
C THR A 94 3.11 7.03 4.03
N MET A 95 2.67 5.87 3.51
CA MET A 95 3.50 4.70 3.28
C MET A 95 3.05 3.98 2.00
N SER A 96 4.01 3.34 1.33
CA SER A 96 3.72 2.49 0.17
C SER A 96 4.65 1.29 0.14
N PHE A 97 4.09 0.13 -0.16
CA PHE A 97 4.79 -1.14 -0.26
C PHE A 97 4.38 -1.85 -1.55
N ALA A 98 5.28 -2.64 -2.11
CA ALA A 98 4.97 -3.52 -3.24
C ALA A 98 5.47 -4.93 -2.94
N ASP A 99 4.69 -5.92 -3.37
CA ASP A 99 5.03 -7.35 -3.34
C ASP A 99 4.43 -8.01 -4.59
N GLY A 100 5.31 -8.34 -5.53
CA GLY A 100 4.94 -8.90 -6.81
C GLY A 100 4.00 -8.00 -7.62
N ASP A 101 2.75 -8.43 -7.73
CA ASP A 101 1.68 -7.70 -8.45
C ASP A 101 0.83 -6.81 -7.53
N TYR A 102 1.10 -6.80 -6.24
CA TYR A 102 0.32 -6.03 -5.28
C TYR A 102 1.06 -4.77 -4.84
N VAL A 103 0.30 -3.69 -4.69
CA VAL A 103 0.77 -2.45 -4.07
C VAL A 103 -0.17 -2.08 -2.95
N ILE A 104 0.40 -1.79 -1.78
CA ILE A 104 -0.33 -1.40 -0.59
C ILE A 104 0.03 0.04 -0.25
N LEU A 105 -0.99 0.87 -0.03
CA LEU A 105 -0.83 2.25 0.41
C LEU A 105 -1.43 2.42 1.80
N ARG A 106 -0.73 3.21 2.63
CA ARG A 106 -1.29 3.80 3.83
C ARG A 106 -1.57 5.27 3.53
N VAL A 107 -2.82 5.71 3.73
CA VAL A 107 -3.27 7.02 3.26
C VAL A 107 -3.97 7.80 4.37
N HIS A 108 -3.68 9.11 4.44
CA HIS A 108 -4.49 10.09 5.15
C HIS A 108 -5.39 10.81 4.15
N ALA A 109 -6.68 10.55 4.20
CA ALA A 109 -7.65 11.15 3.28
C ALA A 109 -8.52 12.18 4.01
N ILE A 110 -8.47 13.44 3.57
CA ILE A 110 -9.25 14.55 4.09
C ILE A 110 -10.27 14.96 3.03
N ARG A 111 -11.53 14.55 3.17
CA ARG A 111 -12.61 14.89 2.23
C ARG A 111 -13.07 16.34 2.42
N THR A 112 -13.13 16.82 3.65
CA THR A 112 -13.52 18.18 4.01
C THR A 112 -12.38 18.86 4.75
N PRO A 113 -11.82 19.96 4.27
CA PRO A 113 -10.77 20.70 4.95
C PRO A 113 -11.15 21.06 6.39
N GLY A 114 -10.18 20.92 7.32
CA GLY A 114 -10.39 21.20 8.74
C GLY A 114 -10.94 20.02 9.56
N THR A 115 -11.25 18.88 8.94
CA THR A 115 -11.58 17.62 9.64
C THR A 115 -10.33 16.77 9.84
N ALA A 116 -10.38 15.84 10.80
CA ALA A 116 -9.30 14.90 11.04
C ALA A 116 -9.18 13.86 9.89
N GLY A 117 -10.22 13.67 9.08
CA GLY A 117 -10.23 12.78 7.93
C GLY A 117 -10.28 11.31 8.28
N ASN A 118 -9.77 10.48 7.39
CA ASN A 118 -9.76 9.03 7.50
C ASN A 118 -8.35 8.48 7.29
N ALA A 119 -8.04 7.44 8.02
CA ALA A 119 -6.91 6.56 7.78
C ALA A 119 -7.39 5.41 6.88
N ILE A 120 -6.73 5.22 5.74
CA ILE A 120 -7.10 4.22 4.76
C ILE A 120 -5.93 3.27 4.53
N VAL A 121 -6.22 1.99 4.36
CA VAL A 121 -5.32 1.02 3.75
C VAL A 121 -5.94 0.63 2.43
N ASP A 122 -5.28 1.00 1.34
CA ASP A 122 -5.66 0.62 -0.03
C ASP A 122 -4.75 -0.50 -0.50
N ILE A 123 -5.30 -1.51 -1.16
CA ILE A 123 -4.57 -2.60 -1.81
C ILE A 123 -4.96 -2.61 -3.27
N PHE A 124 -3.98 -2.56 -4.14
CA PHE A 124 -4.15 -2.65 -5.60
C PHE A 124 -3.45 -3.90 -6.11
N ARG A 125 -4.11 -4.61 -7.02
CA ARG A 125 -3.47 -5.65 -7.83
C ARG A 125 -3.32 -5.16 -9.26
N LEU A 126 -2.15 -5.45 -9.83
CA LEU A 126 -1.83 -5.04 -11.20
C LEU A 126 -1.62 -6.27 -12.10
N GLU A 127 -1.96 -6.12 -13.36
CA GLU A 127 -1.57 -7.02 -14.45
C GLU A 127 -0.91 -6.20 -15.54
N ASN A 128 0.29 -6.59 -15.95
CA ASN A 128 1.08 -5.87 -16.97
C ASN A 128 1.23 -4.36 -16.68
N GLY A 129 1.44 -4.01 -15.40
CA GLY A 129 1.60 -2.62 -14.96
C GLY A 129 0.30 -1.79 -14.95
N LYS A 130 -0.87 -2.45 -15.06
CA LYS A 130 -2.19 -1.81 -15.03
C LYS A 130 -2.99 -2.29 -13.83
N VAL A 131 -3.66 -1.37 -13.16
CA VAL A 131 -4.54 -1.66 -12.03
C VAL A 131 -5.77 -2.41 -12.51
N VAL A 132 -6.01 -3.59 -11.96
CA VAL A 132 -7.13 -4.46 -12.33
C VAL A 132 -8.05 -4.77 -11.16
N GLU A 133 -7.61 -4.53 -9.91
CA GLU A 133 -8.40 -4.88 -8.73
C GLU A 133 -8.01 -4.00 -7.54
N HIS A 134 -8.99 -3.68 -6.69
CA HIS A 134 -8.81 -2.78 -5.56
C HIS A 134 -9.63 -3.22 -4.34
N TRP A 135 -9.01 -3.17 -3.18
CA TRP A 135 -9.62 -3.30 -1.84
C TRP A 135 -9.24 -2.10 -1.00
N ASP A 136 -10.08 -1.73 -0.06
CA ASP A 136 -9.73 -0.76 0.96
C ASP A 136 -10.31 -1.11 2.33
N SER A 137 -9.70 -0.51 3.35
CA SER A 137 -10.25 -0.45 4.70
C SER A 137 -10.13 0.97 5.20
N VAL A 138 -11.26 1.55 5.59
CA VAL A 138 -11.36 2.96 5.98
C VAL A 138 -11.69 3.06 7.46
N GLN A 139 -10.88 3.82 8.19
CA GLN A 139 -11.11 4.12 9.60
C GLN A 139 -11.12 5.63 9.83
N PRO A 140 -12.20 6.21 10.37
CA PRO A 140 -12.20 7.61 10.77
C PRO A 140 -11.11 7.91 11.82
N VAL A 141 -10.42 9.03 11.67
CA VAL A 141 -9.50 9.53 12.69
C VAL A 141 -10.32 10.11 13.84
N PRO A 142 -10.19 9.58 15.08
CA PRO A 142 -11.03 10.02 16.18
C PRO A 142 -10.60 11.39 16.71
N ASP A 143 -11.55 12.23 17.11
CA ASP A 143 -11.28 13.52 17.77
C ASP A 143 -10.61 13.35 19.12
N LYS A 144 -10.86 12.23 19.80
CA LYS A 144 -10.32 11.91 21.13
C LYS A 144 -9.69 10.52 21.09
N PRO A 145 -8.43 10.40 20.69
CA PRO A 145 -7.74 9.12 20.67
C PRO A 145 -7.42 8.65 22.12
N ALA A 146 -7.33 7.34 22.31
CA ALA A 146 -6.95 6.74 23.60
C ALA A 146 -5.46 6.87 23.92
N ASN A 147 -4.64 7.27 22.95
CA ASN A 147 -3.19 7.48 23.07
C ASN A 147 -2.76 8.67 22.21
N ASN A 148 -1.50 9.10 22.36
CA ASN A 148 -0.94 10.24 21.63
C ASN A 148 -0.18 9.85 20.36
N ASN A 149 -0.32 8.62 19.88
CA ASN A 149 0.33 8.16 18.65
C ASN A 149 -0.48 8.63 17.44
N THR A 150 0.23 8.98 16.35
CA THR A 150 -0.44 9.20 15.07
C THR A 150 -0.99 7.87 14.49
N MET A 151 -2.03 7.96 13.66
CA MET A 151 -2.52 6.83 12.87
C MET A 151 -1.73 6.66 11.56
N PHE A 152 -0.69 7.47 11.34
CA PHE A 152 0.07 7.55 10.08
C PHE A 152 1.57 7.42 10.29
#